data_a2341e9f1015ffb42d1e0712fdd2036f
#
_entry.id   a2341e9f1015ffb42d1e0712fdd2036f
#
_cell.length_a   1.000
_cell.length_b   1.000
_cell.length_c   1.000
_cell.angle_alpha   90.00
_cell.angle_beta   90.00
_cell.angle_gamma   90.00
#
_symmetry.space_group_name_H-M   'P 1'
#
loop_
_entity.id
_entity.type
_entity.pdbx_description
1 polymer ?
#
loop_
_entity_poly.entity_id
_entity_poly.type
_entity_poly.pdbx_seq_one_letter_code
_entity_poly.pdbx_strand_id
1 'polypeptide(L)'
;MAKKRDVPVHGRKSARFHRARKKRYLVVAGGAVTEKQYFKRLASIYDVVIEYQQKNESPEHLADFARKLKEEDERDISTDCYEKNWVVVDVDDFHGHSQAAKICKDNGIELIISNPCFEVWLLDHVSVCPPSFTLTSTVESAAAKAGIVGGNRNKYVNVELIDSEHLDAAIRNAERHNTAGNRQGRNTLAPHHEQEYAPWTDMPKVIETLKSNKQS
;
A
#
# COMPACT_ATOMS: atom_id res chain seq x y z
N MET A 1 -15.99 -71.36 28.30
CA MET A 1 -16.62 -70.35 27.46
C MET A 1 -16.07 -68.96 27.85
N ALA A 2 -15.18 -68.39 27.04
CA ALA A 2 -14.54 -67.12 27.33
C ALA A 2 -15.30 -65.96 26.62
N LYS A 3 -15.76 -65.00 27.41
CA LYS A 3 -16.44 -63.80 26.90
C LYS A 3 -15.43 -62.89 26.21
N LYS A 4 -15.64 -62.62 24.88
CA LYS A 4 -14.96 -61.57 24.14
C LYS A 4 -15.39 -60.18 24.66
N ARG A 5 -14.41 -59.31 25.04
CA ARG A 5 -14.65 -57.95 25.40
C ARG A 5 -14.60 -57.13 24.11
N ASP A 6 -15.71 -56.46 23.78
CA ASP A 6 -15.75 -55.47 22.73
C ASP A 6 -14.98 -54.20 23.16
N VAL A 7 -13.97 -53.84 22.38
CA VAL A 7 -13.22 -52.58 22.55
C VAL A 7 -13.88 -51.51 21.67
N PRO A 8 -14.35 -50.40 22.22
CA PRO A 8 -14.92 -49.31 21.38
C PRO A 8 -13.83 -48.65 20.57
N VAL A 9 -13.94 -48.70 19.26
CA VAL A 9 -13.10 -47.94 18.33
C VAL A 9 -13.51 -46.46 18.37
N HIS A 10 -12.90 -45.69 19.25
CA HIS A 10 -13.04 -44.23 19.22
C HIS A 10 -12.10 -43.64 18.15
N GLY A 11 -12.57 -43.67 16.92
CA GLY A 11 -12.02 -42.84 15.84
C GLY A 11 -12.38 -41.39 16.09
N ARG A 12 -11.54 -40.64 16.84
CA ARG A 12 -11.59 -39.17 16.82
C ARG A 12 -11.17 -38.72 15.44
N LYS A 13 -12.15 -38.43 14.56
CA LYS A 13 -11.95 -37.58 13.40
C LYS A 13 -11.67 -36.18 13.94
N SER A 14 -10.38 -35.81 14.12
CA SER A 14 -9.99 -34.44 14.32
C SER A 14 -10.40 -33.72 13.06
N ALA A 15 -11.46 -32.90 13.11
CA ALA A 15 -11.74 -31.93 12.12
C ALA A 15 -10.52 -30.96 12.08
N ARG A 16 -9.59 -31.18 11.15
CA ARG A 16 -8.57 -30.20 10.83
C ARG A 16 -9.33 -29.00 10.29
N PHE A 17 -9.53 -28.01 11.13
CA PHE A 17 -9.91 -26.68 10.67
C PHE A 17 -8.79 -26.22 9.72
N HIS A 18 -9.02 -26.29 8.43
CA HIS A 18 -8.19 -25.62 7.45
C HIS A 18 -8.38 -24.12 7.71
N ARG A 19 -7.46 -23.54 8.47
CA ARG A 19 -7.40 -22.07 8.59
C ARG A 19 -7.22 -21.54 7.17
N ALA A 20 -8.18 -20.75 6.69
CA ALA A 20 -8.08 -20.10 5.37
C ALA A 20 -6.73 -19.38 5.28
N ARG A 21 -6.02 -19.58 4.19
CA ARG A 21 -4.75 -18.87 3.96
C ARG A 21 -5.04 -17.38 3.83
N LYS A 22 -4.19 -16.57 4.43
CA LYS A 22 -4.30 -15.12 4.29
C LYS A 22 -3.99 -14.71 2.86
N LYS A 23 -4.77 -13.78 2.33
CA LYS A 23 -4.50 -13.15 1.03
C LYS A 23 -3.15 -12.46 1.05
N ARG A 24 -2.42 -12.54 -0.06
CA ARG A 24 -1.07 -11.99 -0.21
C ARG A 24 -1.08 -10.80 -1.17
N TYR A 25 -0.30 -9.80 -0.84
CA TYR A 25 -0.12 -8.58 -1.63
C TYR A 25 1.36 -8.26 -1.73
N LEU A 26 1.80 -7.76 -2.89
CA LEU A 26 3.15 -7.25 -3.09
C LEU A 26 3.13 -5.72 -3.11
N VAL A 27 4.04 -5.11 -2.36
CA VAL A 27 4.34 -3.67 -2.41
C VAL A 27 5.81 -3.50 -2.73
N VAL A 28 6.11 -2.76 -3.79
CA VAL A 28 7.47 -2.32 -4.14
C VAL A 28 7.53 -0.81 -4.02
N ALA A 29 8.46 -0.28 -3.21
CA ALA A 29 8.56 1.16 -2.96
C ALA A 29 10.00 1.62 -2.71
N GLY A 30 10.23 2.93 -2.81
CA GLY A 30 11.49 3.57 -2.50
C GLY A 30 11.74 3.72 -0.99
N GLY A 31 10.68 3.97 -0.23
CA GLY A 31 10.77 4.30 1.20
C GLY A 31 11.19 3.15 2.08
N ALA A 32 12.21 3.41 2.90
CA ALA A 32 12.78 2.38 3.77
C ALA A 32 12.08 2.26 5.13
N VAL A 33 11.46 3.32 5.62
CA VAL A 33 10.94 3.42 6.99
C VAL A 33 9.45 3.75 7.02
N THR A 34 9.05 4.90 6.53
CA THR A 34 7.69 5.46 6.64
C THR A 34 6.66 4.53 5.99
N GLU A 35 6.78 4.27 4.70
CA GLU A 35 5.86 3.44 3.93
C GLU A 35 5.87 1.99 4.45
N LYS A 36 7.07 1.46 4.79
CA LYS A 36 7.20 0.11 5.34
C LYS A 36 6.42 -0.07 6.65
N GLN A 37 6.50 0.90 7.56
CA GLN A 37 5.73 0.86 8.81
C GLN A 37 4.24 0.97 8.54
N TYR A 38 3.85 1.85 7.62
CA TYR A 38 2.47 2.04 7.22
C TYR A 38 1.86 0.74 6.66
N PHE A 39 2.49 0.12 5.66
CA PHE A 39 2.02 -1.13 5.06
C PHE A 39 2.03 -2.30 6.05
N LYS A 40 3.00 -2.36 6.97
CA LYS A 40 2.99 -3.33 8.08
C LYS A 40 1.76 -3.15 8.98
N ARG A 41 1.37 -1.90 9.26
CA ARG A 41 0.16 -1.61 10.04
C ARG A 41 -1.11 -2.03 9.29
N LEU A 42 -1.20 -1.75 7.99
CA LEU A 42 -2.31 -2.20 7.15
C LEU A 42 -2.45 -3.73 7.13
N ALA A 43 -1.34 -4.46 7.01
CA ALA A 43 -1.34 -5.92 7.08
C ALA A 43 -1.99 -6.45 8.37
N SER A 44 -1.74 -5.77 9.50
CA SER A 44 -2.35 -6.11 10.79
C SER A 44 -3.84 -5.77 10.85
N ILE A 45 -4.26 -4.60 10.32
CA ILE A 45 -5.66 -4.15 10.35
C ILE A 45 -6.56 -5.05 9.49
N TYR A 46 -6.07 -5.46 8.33
CA TYR A 46 -6.83 -6.24 7.36
C TYR A 46 -6.63 -7.75 7.46
N ASP A 47 -5.78 -8.21 8.38
CA ASP A 47 -5.41 -9.63 8.58
C ASP A 47 -4.91 -10.31 7.30
N VAL A 48 -4.05 -9.62 6.54
CA VAL A 48 -3.46 -10.06 5.28
C VAL A 48 -1.93 -10.16 5.37
N VAL A 49 -1.29 -10.73 4.36
CA VAL A 49 0.16 -10.69 4.19
C VAL A 49 0.49 -9.60 3.16
N ILE A 50 1.25 -8.60 3.56
CA ILE A 50 1.82 -7.61 2.64
C ILE A 50 3.32 -7.82 2.60
N GLU A 51 3.81 -8.30 1.48
CA GLU A 51 5.24 -8.41 1.22
C GLU A 51 5.76 -7.08 0.71
N TYR A 52 6.60 -6.43 1.52
CA TYR A 52 7.14 -5.11 1.23
C TYR A 52 8.59 -5.23 0.77
N GLN A 53 8.85 -4.85 -0.46
CA GLN A 53 10.17 -4.84 -1.10
C GLN A 53 10.65 -3.40 -1.30
N GLN A 54 11.77 -3.07 -0.67
CA GLN A 54 12.35 -1.72 -0.73
C GLN A 54 13.53 -1.68 -1.69
N LYS A 55 13.51 -0.70 -2.60
CA LYS A 55 14.66 -0.32 -3.42
C LYS A 55 14.73 1.19 -3.59
N ASN A 56 15.90 1.76 -3.46
CA ASN A 56 16.12 3.19 -3.73
C ASN A 56 16.46 3.37 -5.23
N GLU A 57 15.42 3.38 -6.05
CA GLU A 57 15.51 3.38 -7.52
C GLU A 57 14.45 4.30 -8.12
N SER A 58 14.59 4.66 -9.40
CA SER A 58 13.58 5.43 -10.11
C SER A 58 12.25 4.67 -10.26
N PRO A 59 11.13 5.38 -10.48
CA PRO A 59 9.81 4.75 -10.64
C PRO A 59 9.78 3.63 -11.69
N GLU A 60 10.44 3.81 -12.82
CA GLU A 60 10.51 2.80 -13.89
C GLU A 60 11.26 1.54 -13.45
N HIS A 61 12.38 1.70 -12.72
CA HIS A 61 13.14 0.57 -12.21
C HIS A 61 12.40 -0.18 -11.10
N LEU A 62 11.62 0.53 -10.27
CA LEU A 62 10.71 -0.09 -9.29
C LEU A 62 9.61 -0.90 -9.98
N ALA A 63 9.04 -0.36 -11.07
CA ALA A 63 8.02 -1.06 -11.86
C ALA A 63 8.58 -2.33 -12.52
N ASP A 64 9.78 -2.26 -13.08
CA ASP A 64 10.47 -3.43 -13.66
C ASP A 64 10.81 -4.48 -12.60
N PHE A 65 11.22 -4.04 -11.41
CA PHE A 65 11.48 -4.94 -10.28
C PHE A 65 10.20 -5.62 -9.79
N ALA A 66 9.10 -4.89 -9.67
CA ALA A 66 7.80 -5.46 -9.31
C ALA A 66 7.32 -6.49 -10.34
N ARG A 67 7.53 -6.23 -11.65
CA ARG A 67 7.24 -7.16 -12.71
C ARG A 67 7.98 -8.49 -12.54
N LYS A 68 9.30 -8.43 -12.27
CA LYS A 68 10.13 -9.63 -12.04
C LYS A 68 9.63 -10.45 -10.84
N LEU A 69 9.34 -9.79 -9.72
CA LEU A 69 8.83 -10.46 -8.52
C LEU A 69 7.46 -11.10 -8.76
N LYS A 70 6.58 -10.44 -9.50
CA LYS A 70 5.28 -10.99 -9.89
C LYS A 70 5.46 -12.24 -10.76
N GLU A 71 6.34 -12.21 -11.77
CA GLU A 71 6.63 -13.34 -12.61
C GLU A 71 7.26 -14.53 -11.86
N GLU A 72 8.08 -14.25 -10.84
CA GLU A 72 8.65 -15.28 -9.96
C GLU A 72 7.56 -15.93 -9.09
N ASP A 73 6.67 -15.11 -8.50
CA ASP A 73 5.55 -15.59 -7.70
C ASP A 73 4.56 -16.45 -8.51
N GLU A 74 4.26 -16.05 -9.74
CA GLU A 74 3.40 -16.83 -10.66
C GLU A 74 3.98 -18.18 -11.08
N ARG A 75 5.30 -18.35 -11.00
CA ARG A 75 5.98 -19.64 -11.24
C ARG A 75 6.07 -20.53 -10.02
N ASP A 76 5.90 -19.95 -8.83
CA ASP A 76 5.96 -20.69 -7.56
C ASP A 76 4.60 -21.35 -7.24
N ILE A 77 4.49 -22.63 -7.56
CA ILE A 77 3.28 -23.42 -7.30
C ILE A 77 3.10 -23.79 -5.81
N SER A 78 4.04 -23.45 -4.97
CA SER A 78 4.01 -23.80 -3.53
C SER A 78 3.21 -22.80 -2.69
N THR A 79 3.00 -21.59 -3.21
CA THR A 79 2.28 -20.50 -2.55
C THR A 79 1.12 -20.01 -3.40
N ASP A 80 0.12 -19.39 -2.75
CA ASP A 80 -0.95 -18.70 -3.48
C ASP A 80 -0.37 -17.42 -4.07
N CYS A 81 -0.70 -17.10 -5.33
CA CYS A 81 -0.23 -15.88 -5.98
C CYS A 81 -0.70 -14.61 -5.26
N TYR A 82 -0.01 -13.50 -5.49
CA TYR A 82 -0.45 -12.20 -4.98
C TYR A 82 -1.81 -11.81 -5.57
N GLU A 83 -2.73 -11.38 -4.72
CA GLU A 83 -4.03 -10.82 -5.12
C GLU A 83 -3.86 -9.50 -5.90
N LYS A 84 -2.90 -8.70 -5.48
CA LYS A 84 -2.53 -7.43 -6.11
C LYS A 84 -1.04 -7.15 -5.94
N ASN A 85 -0.50 -6.41 -6.91
CA ASN A 85 0.87 -5.93 -6.92
C ASN A 85 0.84 -4.41 -7.06
N TRP A 86 1.46 -3.70 -6.13
CA TRP A 86 1.54 -2.25 -6.09
C TRP A 86 2.98 -1.77 -6.20
N VAL A 87 3.19 -0.74 -7.01
CA VAL A 87 4.41 0.07 -7.01
C VAL A 87 4.05 1.42 -6.41
N VAL A 88 4.66 1.79 -5.29
CA VAL A 88 4.35 3.01 -4.54
C VAL A 88 5.49 3.98 -4.72
N VAL A 89 5.20 5.18 -5.23
CA VAL A 89 6.20 6.20 -5.58
C VAL A 89 5.73 7.60 -5.21
N ASP A 90 6.71 8.44 -4.95
CA ASP A 90 6.56 9.89 -4.77
C ASP A 90 6.91 10.62 -6.07
N VAL A 91 6.57 11.91 -6.14
CA VAL A 91 6.82 12.76 -7.32
C VAL A 91 7.99 13.72 -7.10
N ASP A 92 8.61 13.73 -5.93
CA ASP A 92 9.55 14.77 -5.52
C ASP A 92 10.87 14.83 -6.32
N ASP A 93 11.69 13.76 -6.27
CA ASP A 93 13.05 13.79 -6.82
C ASP A 93 13.22 12.96 -8.09
N PHE A 94 12.19 12.25 -8.52
CA PHE A 94 12.27 11.31 -9.63
C PHE A 94 11.42 11.72 -10.83
N HIS A 95 11.91 11.36 -12.00
CA HIS A 95 11.19 11.44 -13.27
C HIS A 95 10.94 10.02 -13.81
N GLY A 96 10.15 9.90 -14.86
CA GLY A 96 9.89 8.59 -15.47
C GLY A 96 8.59 7.91 -15.00
N HIS A 97 7.72 8.64 -14.30
CA HIS A 97 6.41 8.15 -13.86
C HIS A 97 5.55 7.64 -15.03
N SER A 98 5.60 8.29 -16.20
CA SER A 98 4.88 7.85 -17.39
C SER A 98 5.36 6.50 -17.90
N GLN A 99 6.67 6.25 -17.85
CA GLN A 99 7.25 4.95 -18.22
C GLN A 99 6.89 3.87 -17.19
N ALA A 100 6.97 4.21 -15.90
CA ALA A 100 6.52 3.32 -14.83
C ALA A 100 5.04 2.95 -14.98
N ALA A 101 4.18 3.92 -15.29
CA ALA A 101 2.76 3.70 -15.53
C ALA A 101 2.51 2.74 -16.69
N LYS A 102 3.28 2.87 -17.77
CA LYS A 102 3.19 1.95 -18.91
C LYS A 102 3.60 0.53 -18.51
N ILE A 103 4.77 0.36 -17.86
CA ILE A 103 5.24 -0.96 -17.41
C ILE A 103 4.21 -1.60 -16.48
N CYS A 104 3.71 -0.87 -15.50
CA CYS A 104 2.72 -1.36 -14.56
C CYS A 104 1.44 -1.81 -15.27
N LYS A 105 0.89 -0.96 -16.15
CA LYS A 105 -0.32 -1.26 -16.94
C LYS A 105 -0.17 -2.51 -17.78
N ASP A 106 0.94 -2.63 -18.51
CA ASP A 106 1.21 -3.75 -19.42
C ASP A 106 1.35 -5.09 -18.68
N ASN A 107 1.65 -5.06 -17.38
CA ASN A 107 1.88 -6.24 -16.55
C ASN A 107 0.83 -6.47 -15.44
N GLY A 108 -0.29 -5.73 -15.45
CA GLY A 108 -1.34 -5.88 -14.44
C GLY A 108 -0.89 -5.50 -13.02
N ILE A 109 0.05 -4.57 -12.92
CA ILE A 109 0.53 -3.96 -11.67
C ILE A 109 -0.13 -2.59 -11.52
N GLU A 110 -0.45 -2.18 -10.32
CA GLU A 110 -1.02 -0.87 -10.06
C GLU A 110 0.09 0.10 -9.59
N LEU A 111 0.25 1.21 -10.29
CA LEU A 111 1.11 2.31 -9.87
C LEU A 111 0.32 3.22 -8.93
N ILE A 112 0.83 3.38 -7.72
CA ILE A 112 0.26 4.19 -6.63
C ILE A 112 1.19 5.38 -6.40
N ILE A 113 0.71 6.56 -6.73
CA ILE A 113 1.50 7.78 -6.68
C ILE A 113 0.97 8.70 -5.58
N SER A 114 1.88 9.33 -4.84
CA SER A 114 1.57 10.47 -3.97
C SER A 114 2.35 11.70 -4.44
N ASN A 115 1.69 12.82 -4.58
CA ASN A 115 2.25 14.07 -5.10
C ASN A 115 2.06 15.20 -4.08
N PRO A 116 3.13 15.82 -3.55
CA PRO A 116 4.53 15.58 -3.90
C PRO A 116 5.14 14.34 -3.24
N CYS A 117 4.65 13.87 -2.10
CA CYS A 117 5.23 12.78 -1.31
C CYS A 117 4.17 11.98 -0.55
N PHE A 118 4.57 10.83 -0.01
CA PHE A 118 3.69 9.91 0.74
C PHE A 118 3.05 10.57 1.98
N GLU A 119 3.70 11.56 2.56
CA GLU A 119 3.20 12.31 3.71
C GLU A 119 1.90 13.09 3.42
N VAL A 120 1.53 13.33 2.15
CA VAL A 120 0.18 13.83 1.79
C VAL A 120 -0.88 12.86 2.31
N TRP A 121 -0.72 11.58 2.00
CA TRP A 121 -1.62 10.54 2.47
C TRP A 121 -1.62 10.40 3.99
N LEU A 122 -0.45 10.47 4.62
CA LEU A 122 -0.36 10.39 6.08
C LEU A 122 -1.08 11.57 6.74
N LEU A 123 -0.92 12.77 6.21
CA LEU A 123 -1.60 13.96 6.73
C LEU A 123 -3.12 13.83 6.64
N ASP A 124 -3.63 13.19 5.60
CA ASP A 124 -5.07 12.96 5.41
C ASP A 124 -5.71 12.12 6.52
N HIS A 125 -4.94 11.35 7.30
CA HIS A 125 -5.47 10.63 8.47
C HIS A 125 -5.94 11.57 9.57
N VAL A 126 -5.34 12.75 9.68
CA VAL A 126 -5.59 13.70 10.77
C VAL A 126 -6.23 15.01 10.29
N SER A 127 -5.97 15.41 9.06
CA SER A 127 -6.53 16.64 8.47
C SER A 127 -6.41 16.60 6.95
N VAL A 128 -7.24 17.37 6.26
CA VAL A 128 -7.13 17.54 4.80
C VAL A 128 -5.80 18.21 4.46
N CYS A 129 -5.04 17.64 3.51
CA CYS A 129 -3.86 18.31 2.96
C CYS A 129 -4.28 19.57 2.19
N PRO A 130 -3.82 20.77 2.59
CA PRO A 130 -4.21 22.01 1.92
C PRO A 130 -3.75 22.07 0.45
N PRO A 131 -4.55 22.64 -0.46
CA PRO A 131 -4.17 22.77 -1.88
C PRO A 131 -2.87 23.55 -2.13
N SER A 132 -2.45 24.37 -1.18
CA SER A 132 -1.20 25.13 -1.25
C SER A 132 0.05 24.31 -0.90
N PHE A 133 -0.10 23.07 -0.46
CA PHE A 133 1.01 22.22 -0.06
C PHE A 133 1.56 21.46 -1.27
N THR A 134 2.28 22.16 -2.11
CA THR A 134 2.84 21.63 -3.36
C THR A 134 4.29 21.19 -3.25
N LEU A 135 4.95 21.46 -2.10
CA LEU A 135 6.35 21.12 -1.85
C LEU A 135 6.46 20.04 -0.78
N THR A 136 7.29 19.04 -1.01
CA THR A 136 7.61 17.94 -0.08
C THR A 136 7.93 18.44 1.33
N SER A 137 8.83 19.42 1.47
CA SER A 137 9.24 19.96 2.77
C SER A 137 8.08 20.59 3.55
N THR A 138 7.11 21.19 2.86
CA THR A 138 5.92 21.77 3.49
C THR A 138 5.01 20.67 4.03
N VAL A 139 4.77 19.62 3.23
CA VAL A 139 3.93 18.47 3.63
C VAL A 139 4.57 17.71 4.77
N GLU A 140 5.86 17.39 4.70
CA GLU A 140 6.60 16.70 5.78
C GLU A 140 6.55 17.49 7.10
N SER A 141 6.73 18.83 7.03
CA SER A 141 6.64 19.69 8.21
C SER A 141 5.24 19.69 8.83
N ALA A 142 4.20 19.68 7.99
CA ALA A 142 2.82 19.63 8.45
C ALA A 142 2.48 18.28 9.07
N ALA A 143 2.89 17.18 8.44
CA ALA A 143 2.71 15.83 8.97
C ALA A 143 3.39 15.64 10.34
N ALA A 144 4.59 16.19 10.52
CA ALA A 144 5.29 16.19 11.80
C ALA A 144 4.55 17.03 12.86
N LYS A 145 4.07 18.23 12.52
CA LYS A 145 3.29 19.09 13.42
C LYS A 145 1.96 18.44 13.83
N ALA A 146 1.35 17.70 12.91
CA ALA A 146 0.12 16.96 13.17
C ALA A 146 0.34 15.69 14.01
N GLY A 147 1.59 15.29 14.25
CA GLY A 147 1.95 14.13 15.06
C GLY A 147 1.74 12.79 14.38
N ILE A 148 1.46 12.76 13.07
CA ILE A 148 1.32 11.51 12.31
C ILE A 148 2.67 10.88 12.00
N VAL A 149 3.72 11.68 11.90
CA VAL A 149 5.11 11.24 11.83
C VAL A 149 5.95 11.91 12.90
N GLY A 150 7.05 11.25 13.31
CA GLY A 150 7.95 11.77 14.34
C GLY A 150 9.29 11.03 14.36
N GLY A 151 10.02 11.17 15.47
CA GLY A 151 11.31 10.53 15.66
C GLY A 151 12.43 11.10 14.79
N ASN A 152 13.46 10.29 14.53
CA ASN A 152 14.59 10.74 13.74
C ASN A 152 14.16 11.10 12.31
N ARG A 153 14.42 12.34 11.91
CA ARG A 153 14.05 12.90 10.59
C ARG A 153 12.55 12.76 10.24
N ASN A 154 11.68 12.67 11.25
CA ASN A 154 10.23 12.49 11.08
C ASN A 154 9.84 11.28 10.20
N LYS A 155 10.63 10.20 10.25
CA LYS A 155 10.39 8.99 9.42
C LYS A 155 9.59 7.89 10.12
N TYR A 156 9.27 8.05 11.41
CA TYR A 156 8.50 7.06 12.16
C TYR A 156 7.03 7.43 12.20
N VAL A 157 6.21 6.53 11.70
CA VAL A 157 4.75 6.71 11.65
C VAL A 157 4.13 6.46 13.03
N ASN A 158 3.24 7.35 13.45
CA ASN A 158 2.39 7.12 14.62
C ASN A 158 1.28 6.13 14.27
N VAL A 159 1.52 4.85 14.53
CA VAL A 159 0.60 3.76 14.15
C VAL A 159 -0.74 3.78 14.91
N GLU A 160 -0.85 4.55 15.99
CA GLU A 160 -2.11 4.73 16.74
C GLU A 160 -3.11 5.59 15.96
N LEU A 161 -2.60 6.49 15.09
CA LEU A 161 -3.41 7.29 14.17
C LEU A 161 -3.71 6.55 12.85
N ILE A 162 -3.46 5.23 12.79
CA ILE A 162 -3.77 4.38 11.64
C ILE A 162 -4.65 3.23 12.14
N ASP A 163 -5.93 3.49 12.19
CA ASP A 163 -7.00 2.55 12.50
C ASP A 163 -8.16 2.71 11.49
N SER A 164 -9.24 1.97 11.67
CA SER A 164 -10.36 1.99 10.73
C SER A 164 -11.02 3.37 10.62
N GLU A 165 -11.13 4.13 11.70
CA GLU A 165 -11.75 5.46 11.71
C GLU A 165 -10.87 6.48 10.99
N HIS A 166 -9.56 6.50 11.29
CA HIS A 166 -8.59 7.38 10.63
C HIS A 166 -8.42 7.02 9.14
N LEU A 167 -8.48 5.74 8.77
CA LEU A 167 -8.46 5.32 7.36
C LEU A 167 -9.69 5.82 6.59
N ASP A 168 -10.88 5.79 7.20
CA ASP A 168 -12.08 6.35 6.59
C ASP A 168 -12.01 7.88 6.49
N ALA A 169 -11.43 8.54 7.48
CA ALA A 169 -11.16 9.98 7.42
C ALA A 169 -10.15 10.32 6.31
N ALA A 170 -9.07 9.54 6.20
CA ALA A 170 -8.05 9.75 5.18
C ALA A 170 -8.62 9.66 3.76
N ILE A 171 -9.48 8.66 3.48
CA ILE A 171 -10.15 8.56 2.18
C ILE A 171 -10.99 9.82 1.89
N ARG A 172 -11.86 10.23 2.84
CA ARG A 172 -12.68 11.44 2.66
C ARG A 172 -11.85 12.71 2.49
N ASN A 173 -10.71 12.81 3.18
CA ASN A 173 -9.82 13.96 3.08
C ASN A 173 -9.09 13.97 1.74
N ALA A 174 -8.58 12.82 1.28
CA ALA A 174 -7.95 12.67 -0.02
C ALA A 174 -8.90 13.04 -1.18
N GLU A 175 -10.19 12.71 -1.10
CA GLU A 175 -11.19 13.07 -2.11
C GLU A 175 -11.28 14.59 -2.33
N ARG A 176 -11.01 15.40 -1.29
CA ARG A 176 -11.11 16.87 -1.37
C ARG A 176 -9.99 17.50 -2.19
N HIS A 177 -8.80 16.92 -2.21
CA HIS A 177 -7.69 17.41 -3.03
C HIS A 177 -7.46 16.57 -4.29
N ASN A 178 -7.97 15.36 -4.40
CA ASN A 178 -7.98 14.56 -5.62
C ASN A 178 -9.00 15.08 -6.65
N THR A 179 -8.92 16.37 -6.96
CA THR A 179 -9.85 17.06 -7.86
C THR A 179 -9.71 16.61 -9.31
N ALA A 180 -10.65 16.99 -10.17
CA ALA A 180 -10.58 16.70 -11.60
C ALA A 180 -9.33 17.31 -12.27
N GLY A 181 -8.93 18.53 -11.87
CA GLY A 181 -7.70 19.17 -12.35
C GLY A 181 -6.45 18.41 -11.96
N ASN A 182 -6.36 18.00 -10.70
CA ASN A 182 -5.22 17.21 -10.22
C ASN A 182 -5.16 15.84 -10.90
N ARG A 183 -6.30 15.23 -11.18
CA ARG A 183 -6.38 13.96 -11.95
C ARG A 183 -5.89 14.12 -13.39
N GLN A 184 -6.08 15.29 -14.01
CA GLN A 184 -5.56 15.55 -15.36
C GLN A 184 -4.02 15.55 -15.36
N GLY A 185 -3.38 16.24 -14.41
CA GLY A 185 -1.93 16.22 -14.25
C GLY A 185 -1.38 14.81 -14.05
N ARG A 186 -2.08 14.02 -13.24
CA ARG A 186 -1.77 12.59 -13.05
C ARG A 186 -1.82 11.79 -14.36
N ASN A 187 -2.80 12.02 -15.21
CA ASN A 187 -2.92 11.28 -16.46
C ASN A 187 -1.82 11.63 -17.48
N THR A 188 -1.28 12.84 -17.43
CA THR A 188 -0.21 13.26 -18.32
C THR A 188 1.16 12.81 -17.86
N LEU A 189 1.43 12.82 -16.55
CA LEU A 189 2.72 12.45 -15.93
C LEU A 189 3.93 12.86 -16.79
N ALA A 190 3.84 14.08 -17.35
CA ALA A 190 4.84 14.59 -18.30
C ALA A 190 6.15 14.82 -17.56
N PRO A 191 7.29 14.39 -18.11
CA PRO A 191 8.60 14.58 -17.50
C PRO A 191 8.84 16.06 -17.15
N HIS A 192 9.33 16.32 -15.93
CA HIS A 192 9.55 17.65 -15.34
C HIS A 192 8.29 18.48 -15.03
N HIS A 193 7.10 17.90 -15.21
CA HIS A 193 5.81 18.51 -14.85
C HIS A 193 5.01 17.67 -13.86
N GLU A 194 5.61 16.60 -13.32
CA GLU A 194 4.94 15.66 -12.43
C GLU A 194 4.45 16.33 -11.14
N GLN A 195 5.17 17.37 -10.65
CA GLN A 195 4.78 18.11 -9.44
C GLN A 195 3.63 19.09 -9.68
N GLU A 196 3.33 19.43 -10.94
CA GLU A 196 2.15 20.21 -11.23
C GLU A 196 0.91 19.47 -10.73
N TYR A 197 -0.06 20.22 -10.26
CA TYR A 197 -1.32 19.66 -9.73
C TYR A 197 -1.23 19.02 -8.32
N ALA A 198 -0.11 19.16 -7.62
CA ALA A 198 -0.04 18.76 -6.20
C ALA A 198 -1.03 19.59 -5.33
N PRO A 199 -1.54 19.07 -4.20
CA PRO A 199 -1.35 17.70 -3.71
C PRO A 199 -2.41 16.73 -4.27
N TRP A 200 -2.06 15.46 -4.36
CA TRP A 200 -2.99 14.36 -4.61
C TRP A 200 -2.34 13.00 -4.26
N THR A 201 -3.14 11.95 -4.07
CA THR A 201 -2.63 10.61 -3.78
C THR A 201 -3.54 9.50 -4.30
N ASP A 202 -2.94 8.38 -4.70
CA ASP A 202 -3.63 7.16 -5.11
C ASP A 202 -3.91 6.19 -3.97
N MET A 203 -3.42 6.45 -2.78
CA MET A 203 -3.53 5.55 -1.64
C MET A 203 -4.97 5.11 -1.29
N PRO A 204 -6.02 5.91 -1.51
CA PRO A 204 -7.40 5.43 -1.34
C PRO A 204 -7.69 4.11 -2.05
N LYS A 205 -7.15 3.88 -3.26
CA LYS A 205 -7.35 2.63 -4.03
C LYS A 205 -6.81 1.41 -3.31
N VAL A 206 -5.65 1.54 -2.65
CA VAL A 206 -5.05 0.47 -1.85
C VAL A 206 -5.99 0.09 -0.71
N ILE A 207 -6.51 1.09 0.01
CA ILE A 207 -7.41 0.86 1.15
C ILE A 207 -8.74 0.25 0.71
N GLU A 208 -9.33 0.73 -0.39
CA GLU A 208 -10.55 0.18 -0.98
C GLU A 208 -10.37 -1.30 -1.37
N THR A 209 -9.23 -1.63 -1.99
CA THR A 209 -8.88 -3.01 -2.33
C THR A 209 -8.80 -3.90 -1.09
N LEU A 210 -8.11 -3.44 -0.04
CA LEU A 210 -7.97 -4.21 1.20
C LEU A 210 -9.31 -4.37 1.94
N LYS A 211 -10.18 -3.33 1.91
CA LYS A 211 -11.54 -3.39 2.48
C LYS A 211 -12.44 -4.39 1.77
N SER A 212 -12.47 -4.38 0.44
CA SER A 212 -13.32 -5.27 -0.35
C SER A 212 -12.96 -6.74 -0.13
N ASN A 213 -11.67 -7.02 0.06
CA ASN A 213 -11.17 -8.37 0.29
C ASN A 213 -11.40 -8.91 1.71
N LYS A 214 -11.75 -8.06 2.69
CA LYS A 214 -12.10 -8.47 4.05
C LYS A 214 -13.56 -8.95 4.15
N GLN A 215 -14.39 -8.56 3.19
CA GLN A 215 -15.84 -8.88 3.18
C GLN A 215 -16.17 -10.15 2.40
N SER A 216 -15.19 -10.74 1.71
CA SER A 216 -15.31 -11.99 0.93
C SER A 216 -14.76 -13.16 1.71
#